data_ab1db0cfac14c9b4f7b183014f093b87
#
_entry.id   ab1db0cfac14c9b4f7b183014f093b87
#
_cell.length_a   1.000
_cell.length_b   1.000
_cell.length_c   1.000
_cell.angle_alpha   90.00
_cell.angle_beta   90.00
_cell.angle_gamma   90.00
#
_symmetry.space_group_name_H-M   'P 1'
#
loop_
_entity.id
_entity.type
_entity.pdbx_description
1 polymer ?
#
loop_
_entity_poly.entity_id
_entity_poly.type
_entity_poly.pdbx_seq_one_letter_code
_entity_poly.pdbx_strand_id
1 'polypeptide(L)'
;LSAFSRNINPARKRVFDGIFDTLQTGLSKLGTDARSQSKAARDLIYLIKDIPMDSRQDYDVLGFIYEYLISNFAANAGKKAGEFYTPSEVSQLMSEIVAWHLQGREQIKIYDPTSGSGSLLIHIGQSVARRNGNPNSIMYYAQELKENTYNLTRMNLVMRGILPDNIVARNGDTLEDDWPWFDTLENKEETYNPLFVDAVVSNPPYSQNWDPTDKEIDPRFSYG
;
A
#
# COMPACT_ATOMS: atom_id res chain seq x y z
N LEU A 1 17.59 -6.78 10.34
CA LEU A 1 16.31 -7.27 9.84
C LEU A 1 15.80 -8.46 10.67
N SER A 2 16.57 -9.54 10.79
CA SER A 2 16.17 -10.74 11.57
C SER A 2 15.89 -10.45 13.06
N ALA A 3 16.58 -9.48 13.67
CA ALA A 3 16.31 -9.04 15.04
C ALA A 3 14.97 -8.28 15.15
N PHE A 4 14.65 -7.47 14.15
CA PHE A 4 13.37 -6.76 14.07
C PHE A 4 12.22 -7.76 13.97
N SER A 5 12.30 -8.70 13.01
CA SER A 5 11.24 -9.70 12.80
C SER A 5 10.98 -10.58 14.03
N ARG A 6 12.01 -10.85 14.85
CA ARG A 6 11.86 -11.64 16.09
C ARG A 6 11.19 -10.89 17.25
N ASN A 7 11.30 -9.56 17.26
CA ASN A 7 10.81 -8.72 18.37
C ASN A 7 9.43 -8.08 18.09
N ILE A 8 8.83 -8.37 16.93
CA ILE A 8 7.49 -7.86 16.61
C ILE A 8 6.44 -8.61 17.45
N ASN A 9 5.51 -7.85 18.01
CA ASN A 9 4.33 -8.42 18.66
C ASN A 9 3.60 -9.38 17.70
N PRO A 10 3.34 -10.64 18.11
CA PRO A 10 2.68 -11.63 17.26
C PRO A 10 1.36 -11.15 16.63
N ALA A 11 0.55 -10.36 17.36
CA ALA A 11 -0.68 -9.78 16.84
C ALA A 11 -0.48 -8.82 15.66
N ARG A 12 0.71 -8.20 15.57
CA ARG A 12 1.08 -7.24 14.51
C ARG A 12 1.97 -7.85 13.43
N LYS A 13 2.34 -9.12 13.60
CA LYS A 13 3.25 -9.82 12.69
C LYS A 13 2.77 -9.75 11.25
N ARG A 14 1.46 -9.87 11.03
CA ARG A 14 0.84 -9.87 9.71
C ARG A 14 1.21 -8.65 8.85
N VAL A 15 1.33 -7.47 9.46
CA VAL A 15 1.68 -6.23 8.73
C VAL A 15 3.15 -6.20 8.33
N PHE A 16 4.02 -6.87 9.08
CA PHE A 16 5.47 -6.85 8.89
C PHE A 16 6.03 -8.12 8.25
N ASP A 17 5.22 -9.17 8.10
CA ASP A 17 5.68 -10.46 7.61
C ASP A 17 6.12 -10.35 6.14
N GLY A 18 7.30 -10.88 5.82
CA GLY A 18 7.88 -10.85 4.48
C GLY A 18 8.33 -9.47 3.97
N ILE A 19 8.08 -8.39 4.72
CA ILE A 19 8.30 -7.00 4.24
C ILE A 19 9.78 -6.74 3.84
N PHE A 20 10.71 -7.44 4.46
CA PHE A 20 12.14 -7.29 4.21
C PHE A 20 12.74 -8.39 3.31
N ASP A 21 11.93 -9.33 2.83
CA ASP A 21 12.43 -10.46 2.02
C ASP A 21 12.97 -9.96 0.68
N THR A 22 12.28 -8.98 0.09
CA THR A 22 12.75 -8.29 -1.12
C THR A 22 14.11 -7.61 -0.93
N LEU A 23 14.38 -7.04 0.26
CA LEU A 23 15.69 -6.45 0.55
C LEU A 23 16.76 -7.52 0.63
N GLN A 24 16.48 -8.69 1.23
CA GLN A 24 17.44 -9.79 1.30
C GLN A 24 17.76 -10.33 -0.10
N THR A 25 16.76 -10.58 -0.92
CA THR A 25 16.96 -11.04 -2.30
C THR A 25 17.60 -9.97 -3.19
N GLY A 26 17.34 -8.69 -2.92
CA GLY A 26 17.93 -7.55 -3.61
C GLY A 26 19.43 -7.34 -3.32
N LEU A 27 19.95 -7.85 -2.20
CA LEU A 27 21.38 -7.71 -1.85
C LEU A 27 22.30 -8.32 -2.90
N SER A 28 21.90 -9.40 -3.55
CA SER A 28 22.65 -10.03 -4.63
C SER A 28 22.89 -9.12 -5.84
N LYS A 29 22.02 -8.13 -6.05
CA LYS A 29 22.14 -7.13 -7.12
C LYS A 29 23.14 -6.01 -6.80
N LEU A 30 23.54 -5.88 -5.54
CA LEU A 30 24.48 -4.84 -5.08
C LEU A 30 25.95 -5.24 -5.26
N GLY A 31 26.24 -6.49 -5.60
CA GLY A 31 27.61 -6.98 -5.81
C GLY A 31 27.68 -8.48 -5.89
N THR A 32 28.81 -8.99 -6.39
CA THR A 32 29.06 -10.42 -6.62
C THR A 32 29.50 -11.19 -5.37
N ASP A 33 29.93 -10.48 -4.34
CA ASP A 33 30.41 -11.04 -3.08
C ASP A 33 29.95 -10.23 -1.86
N ALA A 34 30.04 -10.83 -0.67
CA ALA A 34 29.58 -10.22 0.58
C ALA A 34 30.27 -8.89 0.92
N ARG A 35 31.52 -8.70 0.48
CA ARG A 35 32.27 -7.46 0.74
C ARG A 35 31.76 -6.31 -0.14
N SER A 36 31.55 -6.56 -1.42
CA SER A 36 30.99 -5.57 -2.35
C SER A 36 29.54 -5.22 -1.99
N GLN A 37 28.72 -6.20 -1.62
CA GLN A 37 27.35 -6.00 -1.13
C GLN A 37 27.31 -5.14 0.13
N SER A 38 28.17 -5.46 1.13
CA SER A 38 28.26 -4.69 2.36
C SER A 38 28.76 -3.27 2.14
N LYS A 39 29.68 -3.08 1.19
CA LYS A 39 30.17 -1.74 0.80
C LYS A 39 29.05 -0.94 0.17
N ALA A 40 28.38 -1.48 -0.85
CA ALA A 40 27.28 -0.79 -1.54
C ALA A 40 26.12 -0.43 -0.59
N ALA A 41 25.74 -1.34 0.30
CA ALA A 41 24.73 -1.07 1.32
C ALA A 41 25.14 0.06 2.28
N ARG A 42 26.40 0.08 2.71
CA ARG A 42 26.95 1.14 3.56
C ARG A 42 26.96 2.47 2.83
N ASP A 43 27.44 2.50 1.60
CA ASP A 43 27.51 3.71 0.78
C ASP A 43 26.11 4.29 0.56
N LEU A 44 25.10 3.44 0.31
CA LEU A 44 23.71 3.84 0.23
C LEU A 44 23.19 4.46 1.54
N ILE A 45 23.47 3.81 2.68
CA ILE A 45 23.08 4.35 3.99
C ILE A 45 23.72 5.72 4.23
N TYR A 46 24.98 5.89 3.84
CA TYR A 46 25.67 7.19 3.97
C TYR A 46 25.07 8.27 3.09
N LEU A 47 24.55 7.93 1.91
CA LEU A 47 23.87 8.87 1.03
C LEU A 47 22.53 9.36 1.59
N ILE A 48 21.79 8.48 2.26
CA ILE A 48 20.43 8.79 2.74
C ILE A 48 20.36 9.23 4.21
N LYS A 49 21.42 9.01 5.01
CA LYS A 49 21.41 9.27 6.46
C LYS A 49 21.11 10.72 6.86
N ASP A 50 21.47 11.66 5.99
CA ASP A 50 21.28 13.09 6.23
C ASP A 50 19.95 13.63 5.67
N ILE A 51 19.17 12.76 5.00
CA ILE A 51 17.81 13.12 4.57
C ILE A 51 16.93 13.12 5.82
N PRO A 52 16.31 14.26 6.16
CA PRO A 52 15.46 14.34 7.33
C PRO A 52 14.18 13.52 7.10
N MET A 53 14.07 12.39 7.78
CA MET A 53 12.92 11.49 7.73
C MET A 53 12.07 11.56 8.99
N ASP A 54 12.41 12.47 9.89
CA ASP A 54 11.60 12.77 11.06
C ASP A 54 10.43 13.67 10.65
N SER A 55 9.25 13.40 11.17
CA SER A 55 8.01 14.13 10.88
C SER A 55 7.98 15.61 11.31
N ARG A 56 9.15 16.22 11.47
CA ARG A 56 9.30 17.64 11.89
C ARG A 56 9.16 18.63 10.75
N GLN A 57 8.98 18.15 9.53
CA GLN A 57 8.86 19.01 8.36
C GLN A 57 7.41 19.14 7.94
N ASP A 58 7.06 20.31 7.45
CA ASP A 58 5.71 20.66 6.98
C ASP A 58 5.29 19.91 5.71
N TYR A 59 6.17 19.10 5.12
CA TYR A 59 5.88 18.31 3.93
C TYR A 59 6.36 16.86 4.04
N ASP A 60 5.73 16.00 3.29
CA ASP A 60 6.00 14.58 3.24
C ASP A 60 7.27 14.23 2.45
N VAL A 61 8.43 14.32 3.10
CA VAL A 61 9.74 14.00 2.50
C VAL A 61 9.77 12.58 1.95
N LEU A 62 9.23 11.62 2.68
CA LEU A 62 9.27 10.22 2.29
C LEU A 62 8.41 9.96 1.05
N GLY A 63 7.21 10.54 0.99
CA GLY A 63 6.37 10.52 -0.19
C GLY A 63 7.02 11.20 -1.38
N PHE A 64 7.60 12.38 -1.19
CA PHE A 64 8.31 13.08 -2.25
C PHE A 64 9.47 12.25 -2.83
N ILE A 65 10.31 11.65 -1.98
CA ILE A 65 11.40 10.76 -2.43
C ILE A 65 10.83 9.58 -3.20
N TYR A 66 9.77 8.99 -2.68
CA TYR A 66 9.11 7.86 -3.34
C TYR A 66 8.58 8.26 -4.72
N GLU A 67 7.83 9.34 -4.81
CA GLU A 67 7.30 9.88 -6.07
C GLU A 67 8.40 10.20 -7.07
N TYR A 68 9.46 10.85 -6.61
CA TYR A 68 10.64 11.14 -7.43
C TYR A 68 11.28 9.86 -7.99
N LEU A 69 11.47 8.83 -7.16
CA LEU A 69 12.06 7.58 -7.60
C LEU A 69 11.15 6.86 -8.61
N ILE A 70 9.84 6.78 -8.33
CA ILE A 70 8.88 6.15 -9.25
C ILE A 70 8.82 6.90 -10.59
N SER A 71 8.76 8.21 -10.58
CA SER A 71 8.74 8.99 -11.82
C SER A 71 10.00 8.77 -12.68
N ASN A 72 11.17 8.68 -12.03
CA ASN A 72 12.42 8.37 -12.73
C ASN A 72 12.47 6.92 -13.24
N PHE A 73 11.99 5.96 -12.46
CA PHE A 73 11.91 4.57 -12.93
C PHE A 73 10.90 4.42 -14.06
N ALA A 74 9.78 5.10 -13.99
CA ALA A 74 8.77 5.12 -15.04
C ALA A 74 9.32 5.73 -16.34
N ALA A 75 10.01 6.84 -16.26
CA ALA A 75 10.66 7.48 -17.41
C ALA A 75 11.69 6.55 -18.09
N ASN A 76 12.41 5.74 -17.30
CA ASN A 76 13.41 4.80 -17.81
C ASN A 76 12.83 3.45 -18.27
N ALA A 77 11.62 3.09 -17.82
CA ALA A 77 10.98 1.80 -18.13
C ALA A 77 10.17 1.80 -19.45
N GLY A 78 10.05 2.92 -20.15
CA GLY A 78 9.27 3.04 -21.37
C GLY A 78 7.77 2.98 -21.15
N LYS A 79 7.02 2.38 -22.10
CA LYS A 79 5.53 2.39 -22.14
C LYS A 79 4.78 1.83 -20.90
N LYS A 80 5.48 1.31 -19.91
CA LYS A 80 4.90 0.79 -18.65
C LYS A 80 4.76 1.84 -17.53
N ALA A 81 5.02 3.10 -17.82
CA ALA A 81 5.06 4.19 -16.84
C ALA A 81 3.70 4.50 -16.18
N GLY A 82 2.59 4.16 -16.81
CA GLY A 82 1.24 4.41 -16.28
C GLY A 82 0.75 3.45 -15.20
N GLU A 83 1.51 2.37 -14.92
CA GLU A 83 1.05 1.31 -14.02
C GLU A 83 1.28 1.61 -12.52
N PHE A 84 1.96 2.72 -12.14
CA PHE A 84 2.54 2.77 -10.81
C PHE A 84 2.26 4.01 -9.98
N TYR A 85 1.60 5.03 -10.52
CA TYR A 85 1.59 6.30 -9.81
C TYR A 85 0.35 7.15 -10.10
N THR A 86 -0.30 7.57 -9.02
CA THR A 86 -1.32 8.62 -9.07
C THR A 86 -0.64 9.95 -8.76
N PRO A 87 -0.69 10.95 -9.67
CA PRO A 87 -0.12 12.27 -9.39
C PRO A 87 -0.62 12.83 -8.05
N SER A 88 0.26 13.47 -7.30
CA SER A 88 -0.05 13.96 -5.94
C SER A 88 -1.23 14.92 -5.94
N GLU A 89 -1.35 15.77 -6.96
CA GLU A 89 -2.45 16.73 -7.09
C GLU A 89 -3.80 16.04 -7.28
N VAL A 90 -3.82 14.97 -8.09
CA VAL A 90 -5.04 14.16 -8.31
C VAL A 90 -5.41 13.43 -7.04
N SER A 91 -4.42 12.79 -6.39
CA SER A 91 -4.60 12.09 -5.14
C SER A 91 -5.10 13.02 -4.04
N GLN A 92 -4.59 14.25 -3.96
CA GLN A 92 -5.02 15.26 -3.01
C GLN A 92 -6.46 15.73 -3.29
N LEU A 93 -6.82 15.98 -4.55
CA LEU A 93 -8.18 16.35 -4.92
C LEU A 93 -9.18 15.25 -4.54
N MET A 94 -8.89 14.00 -4.89
CA MET A 94 -9.72 12.85 -4.52
C MET A 94 -9.86 12.74 -3.00
N SER A 95 -8.78 12.97 -2.28
CA SER A 95 -8.74 12.91 -0.81
C SER A 95 -9.63 13.97 -0.15
N GLU A 96 -9.65 15.18 -0.68
CA GLU A 96 -10.51 16.25 -0.15
C GLU A 96 -11.99 15.95 -0.41
N ILE A 97 -12.34 15.41 -1.58
CA ILE A 97 -13.71 15.01 -1.91
C ILE A 97 -14.19 13.90 -0.97
N VAL A 98 -13.39 12.85 -0.81
CA VAL A 98 -13.71 11.71 0.07
C VAL A 98 -13.81 12.17 1.53
N ALA A 99 -12.84 12.95 2.01
CA ALA A 99 -12.83 13.44 3.37
C ALA A 99 -14.02 14.35 3.69
N TRP A 100 -14.45 15.18 2.73
CA TRP A 100 -15.66 15.98 2.88
C TRP A 100 -16.90 15.09 3.05
N HIS A 101 -17.02 14.04 2.24
CA HIS A 101 -18.15 13.10 2.30
C HIS A 101 -18.17 12.28 3.61
N LEU A 102 -17.00 11.97 4.15
CA LEU A 102 -16.85 11.17 5.38
C LEU A 102 -16.80 12.02 6.67
N GLN A 103 -17.01 13.32 6.57
CA GLN A 103 -16.95 14.20 7.72
C GLN A 103 -17.98 13.83 8.78
N GLY A 104 -17.54 13.81 10.06
CA GLY A 104 -18.40 13.51 11.22
C GLY A 104 -18.61 12.01 11.49
N ARG A 105 -18.01 11.12 10.71
CA ARG A 105 -18.06 9.68 11.01
C ARG A 105 -17.00 9.31 12.05
N GLU A 106 -17.37 8.48 13.01
CA GLU A 106 -16.48 8.07 14.11
C GLU A 106 -15.54 6.92 13.72
N GLN A 107 -16.02 5.98 12.91
CA GLN A 107 -15.26 4.85 12.38
C GLN A 107 -15.39 4.85 10.86
N ILE A 108 -14.28 4.75 10.17
CA ILE A 108 -14.23 4.86 8.72
C ILE A 108 -13.43 3.68 8.17
N LYS A 109 -13.97 3.06 7.11
CA LYS A 109 -13.31 2.01 6.35
C LYS A 109 -13.07 2.50 4.93
N ILE A 110 -11.81 2.47 4.50
CA ILE A 110 -11.42 2.89 3.15
C ILE A 110 -10.73 1.72 2.47
N TYR A 111 -11.08 1.45 1.23
CA TYR A 111 -10.52 0.35 0.44
C TYR A 111 -9.91 0.86 -0.87
N ASP A 112 -8.69 0.40 -1.14
CA ASP A 112 -8.03 0.55 -2.44
C ASP A 112 -7.72 -0.85 -3.01
N PRO A 113 -8.47 -1.29 -4.04
CA PRO A 113 -8.30 -2.59 -4.69
C PRO A 113 -7.04 -2.69 -5.55
N THR A 114 -6.36 -1.58 -5.80
CA THR A 114 -5.14 -1.48 -6.64
C THR A 114 -4.13 -0.56 -5.98
N SER A 115 -3.79 -0.86 -4.74
CA SER A 115 -3.20 0.11 -3.80
C SER A 115 -1.85 0.69 -4.22
N GLY A 116 -1.12 0.01 -5.09
CA GLY A 116 0.17 0.48 -5.56
C GLY A 116 1.13 0.75 -4.40
N SER A 117 1.50 2.00 -4.22
CA SER A 117 2.30 2.45 -3.09
C SER A 117 1.51 2.74 -1.81
N GLY A 118 0.19 2.73 -1.88
CA GLY A 118 -0.70 3.17 -0.81
C GLY A 118 -0.90 4.69 -0.73
N SER A 119 -0.44 5.45 -1.73
CA SER A 119 -0.48 6.92 -1.69
C SER A 119 -1.90 7.48 -1.60
N LEU A 120 -2.87 6.90 -2.32
CA LEU A 120 -4.28 7.30 -2.21
C LEU A 120 -4.81 7.12 -0.79
N LEU A 121 -4.59 5.95 -0.19
CA LEU A 121 -5.00 5.66 1.19
C LEU A 121 -4.37 6.63 2.19
N ILE A 122 -3.08 6.94 2.02
CA ILE A 122 -2.34 7.87 2.88
C ILE A 122 -2.94 9.28 2.79
N HIS A 123 -3.13 9.82 1.60
CA HIS A 123 -3.67 11.16 1.42
C HIS A 123 -5.10 11.28 1.92
N ILE A 124 -5.95 10.29 1.66
CA ILE A 124 -7.31 10.27 2.18
C ILE A 124 -7.31 10.23 3.71
N GLY A 125 -6.48 9.34 4.30
CA GLY A 125 -6.35 9.27 5.74
C GLY A 125 -5.93 10.58 6.39
N GLN A 126 -4.98 11.29 5.79
CA GLN A 126 -4.55 12.61 6.26
C GLN A 126 -5.67 13.66 6.15
N SER A 127 -6.40 13.68 5.04
CA SER A 127 -7.49 14.63 4.83
C SER A 127 -8.68 14.36 5.76
N VAL A 128 -9.03 13.09 5.96
CA VAL A 128 -10.06 12.68 6.93
C VAL A 128 -9.66 13.01 8.35
N ALA A 129 -8.40 12.71 8.74
CA ALA A 129 -7.89 13.00 10.07
C ALA A 129 -7.90 14.50 10.38
N ARG A 130 -7.55 15.35 9.41
CA ARG A 130 -7.64 16.82 9.56
C ARG A 130 -9.06 17.30 9.82
N ARG A 131 -10.07 16.68 9.16
CA ARG A 131 -11.47 17.09 9.30
C ARG A 131 -12.14 16.53 10.55
N ASN A 132 -11.83 15.28 10.90
CA ASN A 132 -12.49 14.57 12.02
C ASN A 132 -11.69 14.62 13.32
N GLY A 133 -10.43 15.08 13.30
CA GLY A 133 -9.59 15.24 14.49
C GLY A 133 -9.05 13.93 15.08
N ASN A 134 -9.31 12.77 14.47
CA ASN A 134 -8.84 11.46 14.95
C ASN A 134 -8.21 10.62 13.84
N PRO A 135 -6.88 10.56 13.75
CA PRO A 135 -6.19 9.76 12.73
C PRO A 135 -6.35 8.24 12.92
N ASN A 136 -6.72 7.79 14.13
CA ASN A 136 -6.83 6.38 14.46
C ASN A 136 -8.23 5.79 14.22
N SER A 137 -9.18 6.60 13.75
CA SER A 137 -10.54 6.15 13.46
C SER A 137 -10.69 5.45 12.11
N ILE A 138 -9.61 5.33 11.34
CA ILE A 138 -9.64 4.85 9.96
C ILE A 138 -9.04 3.46 9.88
N MET A 139 -9.79 2.51 9.30
CA MET A 139 -9.32 1.20 8.86
C MET A 139 -8.97 1.26 7.37
N TYR A 140 -7.75 0.89 7.04
CA TYR A 140 -7.22 0.91 5.69
C TYR A 140 -7.19 -0.50 5.13
N TYR A 141 -7.95 -0.73 4.07
CA TYR A 141 -7.96 -1.97 3.31
C TYR A 141 -7.23 -1.75 2.00
N ALA A 142 -6.25 -2.59 1.72
CA ALA A 142 -5.41 -2.49 0.53
C ALA A 142 -5.26 -3.84 -0.15
N GLN A 143 -5.42 -3.89 -1.46
CA GLN A 143 -5.09 -5.07 -2.24
C GLN A 143 -4.11 -4.70 -3.37
N GLU A 144 -3.12 -5.55 -3.62
CA GLU A 144 -2.11 -5.32 -4.62
C GLU A 144 -1.63 -6.66 -5.21
N LEU A 145 -1.60 -6.73 -6.54
CA LEU A 145 -1.20 -7.93 -7.28
C LEU A 145 0.28 -8.26 -7.10
N LYS A 146 1.14 -7.24 -7.21
CA LYS A 146 2.60 -7.44 -7.19
C LYS A 146 3.10 -7.45 -5.74
N GLU A 147 3.71 -8.57 -5.33
CA GLU A 147 4.22 -8.77 -3.97
C GLU A 147 5.15 -7.63 -3.50
N ASN A 148 6.06 -7.18 -4.35
CA ASN A 148 6.97 -6.07 -4.02
C ASN A 148 6.23 -4.77 -3.72
N THR A 149 5.21 -4.47 -4.51
CA THR A 149 4.38 -3.27 -4.36
C THR A 149 3.45 -3.41 -3.14
N TYR A 150 2.92 -4.60 -2.90
CA TYR A 150 2.17 -4.95 -1.68
C TYR A 150 3.01 -4.71 -0.41
N ASN A 151 4.27 -5.15 -0.41
CA ASN A 151 5.19 -4.92 0.71
C ASN A 151 5.45 -3.42 0.91
N LEU A 152 5.57 -2.68 -0.19
CA LEU A 152 5.74 -1.23 -0.17
C LEU A 152 4.52 -0.50 0.38
N THR A 153 3.30 -0.89 -0.01
CA THR A 153 2.05 -0.36 0.58
C THR A 153 2.07 -0.48 2.10
N ARG A 154 2.36 -1.66 2.63
CA ARG A 154 2.41 -1.91 4.08
C ARG A 154 3.47 -1.05 4.77
N MET A 155 4.67 -0.99 4.18
CA MET A 155 5.74 -0.13 4.71
C MET A 155 5.32 1.33 4.76
N ASN A 156 4.79 1.85 3.66
CA ASN A 156 4.41 3.26 3.56
C ASN A 156 3.34 3.62 4.59
N LEU A 157 2.30 2.80 4.74
CA LEU A 157 1.24 3.03 5.73
C LEU A 157 1.81 3.09 7.16
N VAL A 158 2.68 2.12 7.53
CA VAL A 158 3.31 2.10 8.85
C VAL A 158 4.25 3.29 9.06
N MET A 159 5.06 3.66 8.06
CA MET A 159 5.99 4.77 8.16
C MET A 159 5.30 6.14 8.26
N ARG A 160 4.02 6.21 7.86
CA ARG A 160 3.15 7.39 8.05
C ARG A 160 2.47 7.42 9.42
N GLY A 161 2.82 6.52 10.31
CA GLY A 161 2.28 6.46 11.66
C GLY A 161 0.90 5.81 11.74
N ILE A 162 0.41 5.17 10.68
CA ILE A 162 -0.82 4.40 10.74
C ILE A 162 -0.58 3.18 11.62
N LEU A 163 -1.48 2.97 12.59
CA LEU A 163 -1.36 1.85 13.52
C LEU A 163 -1.45 0.52 12.74
N PRO A 164 -0.58 -0.45 13.01
CA PRO A 164 -0.64 -1.77 12.38
C PRO A 164 -2.01 -2.45 12.49
N ASP A 165 -2.71 -2.23 13.59
CA ASP A 165 -4.04 -2.78 13.84
C ASP A 165 -5.12 -2.18 12.90
N ASN A 166 -4.83 -1.02 12.30
CA ASN A 166 -5.70 -0.34 11.35
C ASN A 166 -5.36 -0.68 9.88
N ILE A 167 -4.40 -1.55 9.63
CA ILE A 167 -3.95 -1.93 8.29
C ILE A 167 -4.37 -3.36 7.98
N VAL A 168 -5.20 -3.53 6.96
CA VAL A 168 -5.58 -4.82 6.41
C VAL A 168 -5.16 -4.85 4.95
N ALA A 169 -4.04 -5.50 4.67
CA ALA A 169 -3.50 -5.58 3.32
C ALA A 169 -3.43 -7.02 2.83
N ARG A 170 -3.69 -7.24 1.54
CA ARG A 170 -3.64 -8.53 0.89
C ARG A 170 -2.86 -8.45 -0.43
N ASN A 171 -2.04 -9.45 -0.67
CA ASN A 171 -1.44 -9.68 -1.98
C ASN A 171 -2.33 -10.62 -2.77
N GLY A 172 -2.86 -10.16 -3.89
CA GLY A 172 -3.76 -10.94 -4.75
C GLY A 172 -4.32 -10.10 -5.90
N ASP A 173 -4.83 -10.80 -6.91
CA ASP A 173 -5.51 -10.16 -8.04
C ASP A 173 -6.94 -9.82 -7.65
N THR A 174 -7.27 -8.53 -7.66
CA THR A 174 -8.59 -8.04 -7.28
C THR A 174 -9.70 -8.53 -8.21
N LEU A 175 -9.39 -8.80 -9.47
CA LEU A 175 -10.37 -9.31 -10.44
C LEU A 175 -10.58 -10.82 -10.31
N GLU A 176 -9.59 -11.56 -9.83
CA GLU A 176 -9.64 -13.00 -9.65
C GLU A 176 -9.96 -13.42 -8.22
N ASP A 177 -9.40 -12.70 -7.25
CA ASP A 177 -9.62 -12.94 -5.83
C ASP A 177 -10.75 -12.06 -5.30
N ASP A 178 -11.81 -12.64 -4.79
CA ASP A 178 -12.95 -11.93 -4.21
C ASP A 178 -12.73 -11.51 -2.75
N TRP A 179 -11.47 -11.31 -2.34
CA TRP A 179 -11.17 -10.59 -1.10
C TRP A 179 -11.63 -9.13 -1.28
N PRO A 180 -12.18 -8.52 -0.27
CA PRO A 180 -12.21 -8.91 1.15
C PRO A 180 -13.52 -9.57 1.61
N TRP A 181 -14.13 -10.37 0.79
CA TRP A 181 -15.40 -11.02 1.06
C TRP A 181 -15.37 -12.03 2.22
N PHE A 182 -14.16 -12.53 2.57
CA PHE A 182 -13.99 -13.58 3.57
C PHE A 182 -13.37 -13.06 4.86
N ASP A 183 -13.94 -13.44 5.99
CA ASP A 183 -13.37 -13.20 7.31
C ASP A 183 -12.22 -14.15 7.62
N THR A 184 -12.32 -15.39 7.16
CA THR A 184 -11.31 -16.41 7.34
C THR A 184 -10.94 -17.07 6.02
N LEU A 185 -9.69 -17.52 5.91
CA LEU A 185 -9.18 -18.19 4.70
C LEU A 185 -9.43 -19.69 4.69
N GLU A 186 -9.94 -20.26 5.81
CA GLU A 186 -10.02 -21.70 5.99
C GLU A 186 -11.18 -22.35 5.22
N ASN A 187 -12.29 -21.64 5.09
CA ASN A 187 -13.42 -22.13 4.28
C ASN A 187 -14.16 -20.97 3.62
N LYS A 188 -13.86 -20.74 2.36
CA LYS A 188 -14.43 -19.63 1.57
C LYS A 188 -15.95 -19.76 1.39
N GLU A 189 -16.48 -20.97 1.29
CA GLU A 189 -17.91 -21.22 1.03
C GLU A 189 -18.76 -20.98 2.27
N GLU A 190 -18.22 -21.29 3.46
CA GLU A 190 -18.95 -21.18 4.72
C GLU A 190 -18.78 -19.81 5.39
N THR A 191 -17.72 -19.06 5.03
CA THR A 191 -17.36 -17.79 5.69
C THR A 191 -17.47 -16.58 4.78
N TYR A 192 -18.31 -16.66 3.76
CA TYR A 192 -18.56 -15.55 2.85
C TYR A 192 -19.22 -14.38 3.59
N ASN A 193 -18.40 -13.38 3.92
CA ASN A 193 -18.83 -12.20 4.63
C ASN A 193 -18.30 -10.96 3.89
N PRO A 194 -19.14 -10.27 3.11
CA PRO A 194 -18.70 -9.13 2.30
C PRO A 194 -18.20 -7.99 3.19
N LEU A 195 -17.07 -7.40 2.81
CA LEU A 195 -16.59 -6.19 3.43
C LEU A 195 -17.38 -4.98 2.95
N PHE A 196 -18.08 -4.33 3.88
CA PHE A 196 -18.67 -3.02 3.63
C PHE A 196 -17.70 -1.93 4.04
N VAL A 197 -17.44 -1.00 3.11
CA VAL A 197 -16.54 0.13 3.32
C VAL A 197 -17.27 1.46 3.08
N ASP A 198 -16.76 2.52 3.67
CA ASP A 198 -17.32 3.86 3.53
C ASP A 198 -16.86 4.56 2.26
N ALA A 199 -15.69 4.18 1.74
CA ALA A 199 -15.17 4.66 0.47
C ALA A 199 -14.30 3.60 -0.21
N VAL A 200 -14.42 3.51 -1.53
CA VAL A 200 -13.51 2.80 -2.42
C VAL A 200 -12.79 3.81 -3.28
N VAL A 201 -11.49 3.73 -3.36
CA VAL A 201 -10.65 4.58 -4.20
C VAL A 201 -9.69 3.72 -5.00
N SER A 202 -9.47 4.05 -6.26
CA SER A 202 -8.61 3.24 -7.12
C SER A 202 -8.04 4.05 -8.26
N ASN A 203 -6.79 3.76 -8.59
CA ASN A 203 -6.19 4.08 -9.88
C ASN A 203 -5.70 2.76 -10.50
N PRO A 204 -6.57 2.02 -11.20
CA PRO A 204 -6.24 0.71 -11.73
C PRO A 204 -5.29 0.80 -12.93
N PRO A 205 -4.49 -0.24 -13.22
CA PRO A 205 -3.65 -0.29 -14.41
C PRO A 205 -4.53 -0.40 -15.67
N TYR A 206 -4.47 0.58 -16.55
CA TYR A 206 -5.33 0.68 -17.75
C TYR A 206 -5.03 -0.37 -18.82
N SER A 207 -3.88 -1.03 -18.76
CA SER A 207 -3.42 -2.02 -19.76
C SER A 207 -3.40 -3.45 -19.22
N GLN A 208 -4.01 -3.70 -18.07
CA GLN A 208 -4.09 -5.04 -17.51
C GLN A 208 -5.03 -5.91 -18.38
N ASN A 209 -4.52 -7.04 -18.86
CA ASN A 209 -5.37 -8.02 -19.49
C ASN A 209 -6.26 -8.67 -18.42
N TRP A 210 -7.52 -8.82 -18.75
CA TRP A 210 -8.52 -9.44 -17.89
C TRP A 210 -9.33 -10.44 -18.72
N ASP A 211 -9.58 -11.62 -18.14
CA ASP A 211 -10.42 -12.64 -18.73
C ASP A 211 -11.81 -12.63 -18.06
N PRO A 212 -12.88 -12.32 -18.79
CA PRO A 212 -14.24 -12.33 -18.26
C PRO A 212 -14.83 -13.74 -18.09
N THR A 213 -14.13 -14.79 -18.51
CA THR A 213 -14.62 -16.17 -18.42
C THR A 213 -14.95 -16.52 -16.96
N ASP A 214 -16.10 -17.14 -16.75
CA ASP A 214 -16.62 -17.56 -15.43
C ASP A 214 -16.92 -16.42 -14.44
N LYS A 215 -16.90 -15.17 -14.87
CA LYS A 215 -17.25 -14.02 -13.99
C LYS A 215 -18.76 -13.86 -13.80
N GLU A 216 -19.59 -14.52 -14.57
CA GLU A 216 -21.05 -14.49 -14.46
C GLU A 216 -21.57 -14.99 -13.10
N ILE A 217 -20.81 -15.88 -12.45
CA ILE A 217 -21.13 -16.40 -11.11
C ILE A 217 -20.59 -15.54 -9.97
N ASP A 218 -19.73 -14.60 -10.25
CA ASP A 218 -19.17 -13.68 -9.24
C ASP A 218 -20.14 -12.50 -9.03
N PRO A 219 -20.69 -12.34 -7.82
CA PRO A 219 -21.67 -11.28 -7.53
C PRO A 219 -21.15 -9.85 -7.75
N ARG A 220 -19.84 -9.65 -7.80
CA ARG A 220 -19.23 -8.34 -8.08
C ARG A 220 -19.48 -7.89 -9.52
N PHE A 221 -19.71 -8.84 -10.45
CA PHE A 221 -19.97 -8.58 -11.87
C PHE A 221 -21.43 -8.73 -12.26
N SER A 222 -22.36 -8.78 -11.29
CA SER A 222 -23.79 -8.97 -11.54
C SER A 222 -24.46 -7.85 -12.37
N TYR A 223 -23.80 -6.72 -12.50
CA TYR A 223 -24.30 -5.55 -13.24
C TYR A 223 -23.53 -5.28 -14.56
N GLY A 224 -22.67 -6.17 -15.00
CA GLY A 224 -21.93 -6.10 -16.26
C GLY A 224 -20.44 -5.88 -16.11
#